data_f93b245a013604f00201241cbe38f2e2
#
_entry.id   f93b245a013604f00201241cbe38f2e2
#
_cell.length_a   1.000
_cell.length_b   1.000
_cell.length_c   1.000
_cell.angle_alpha   90.00
_cell.angle_beta   90.00
_cell.angle_gamma   90.00
#
_symmetry.space_group_name_H-M   'P 1'
#
loop_
_entity.id
_entity.type
_entity.pdbx_description
1 polymer ?
#
loop_
_entity_poly.entity_id
_entity_poly.type
_entity_poly.pdbx_seq_one_letter_code
_entity_poly.pdbx_strand_id
1 'polypeptide(L)'
;MRSIREARRAILLGALSVAMTGCATVKPAERPRRMTVRTTAYTGGEPGGNFSATGTRLRFGGAVNSAAADWSWMPVGTRFRILSNSREYVVEDFGSALVGRETIDLFFPTFAAMHEWGTRNVEIEIVEWGSYPVSKMLLDRRLDVSYVRRMAEGVNLKLALHCQ
;
A
#
# COMPACT_ATOMS: atom_id res chain seq x y z
N MET A 1 -8.59 71.45 -56.16
CA MET A 1 -10.06 71.42 -55.79
C MET A 1 -10.47 69.99 -55.70
N ARG A 2 -11.18 69.58 -54.66
CA ARG A 2 -11.78 68.30 -54.24
C ARG A 2 -10.93 67.46 -53.34
N SER A 3 -11.29 67.60 -52.10
CA SER A 3 -10.95 66.81 -50.93
C SER A 3 -11.41 65.32 -51.05
N ILE A 4 -10.56 64.36 -50.78
CA ILE A 4 -10.91 62.96 -50.64
C ILE A 4 -10.84 62.68 -49.12
N ARG A 5 -12.01 62.45 -48.54
CA ARG A 5 -12.14 62.02 -47.13
C ARG A 5 -11.78 60.56 -46.97
N GLU A 6 -10.73 60.30 -46.22
CA GLU A 6 -10.39 58.95 -45.80
C GLU A 6 -11.38 58.46 -44.75
N ALA A 7 -12.07 57.34 -45.08
CA ALA A 7 -12.91 56.60 -44.17
C ALA A 7 -12.02 55.63 -43.38
N ARG A 8 -11.76 55.95 -42.10
CA ARG A 8 -11.08 55.04 -41.18
C ARG A 8 -12.06 53.94 -40.77
N ARG A 9 -11.82 52.71 -41.26
CA ARG A 9 -12.48 51.49 -40.76
C ARG A 9 -11.82 51.08 -39.44
N ALA A 10 -12.56 51.22 -38.35
CA ALA A 10 -12.19 50.64 -37.05
C ALA A 10 -12.44 49.14 -37.08
N ILE A 11 -11.36 48.34 -37.01
CA ILE A 11 -11.43 46.90 -36.84
C ILE A 11 -11.55 46.66 -35.33
N LEU A 12 -12.72 46.20 -34.88
CA LEU A 12 -12.95 45.74 -33.53
C LEU A 12 -12.32 44.33 -33.41
N LEU A 13 -11.16 44.23 -32.75
CA LEU A 13 -10.63 42.95 -32.32
C LEU A 13 -11.38 42.51 -31.06
N GLY A 14 -12.31 41.57 -31.24
CA GLY A 14 -12.93 40.84 -30.12
C GLY A 14 -11.91 39.87 -29.51
N ALA A 15 -11.45 40.17 -28.29
CA ALA A 15 -10.64 39.24 -27.51
C ALA A 15 -11.52 38.08 -26.99
N LEU A 16 -11.37 36.91 -27.60
CA LEU A 16 -12.00 35.69 -27.13
C LEU A 16 -11.23 35.17 -25.90
N SER A 17 -11.74 35.48 -24.71
CA SER A 17 -11.20 34.93 -23.45
C SER A 17 -11.56 33.45 -23.32
N VAL A 18 -10.62 32.58 -23.61
CA VAL A 18 -10.75 31.15 -23.31
C VAL A 18 -10.57 30.96 -21.80
N ALA A 19 -11.68 30.77 -21.08
CA ALA A 19 -11.65 30.35 -19.69
C ALA A 19 -11.10 28.94 -19.62
N MET A 20 -9.82 28.77 -19.20
CA MET A 20 -9.27 27.48 -18.83
C MET A 20 -9.94 27.03 -17.53
N THR A 21 -10.95 26.18 -17.65
CA THR A 21 -11.46 25.38 -16.52
C THR A 21 -10.36 24.43 -16.09
N GLY A 22 -9.57 24.85 -15.09
CA GLY A 22 -8.60 23.98 -14.43
C GLY A 22 -9.35 22.81 -13.81
N CYS A 23 -9.13 21.59 -14.33
CA CYS A 23 -9.50 20.38 -13.63
C CYS A 23 -8.78 20.39 -12.29
N ALA A 24 -9.50 20.68 -11.21
CA ALA A 24 -8.98 20.48 -9.86
C ALA A 24 -8.76 18.98 -9.69
N THR A 25 -7.52 18.53 -9.79
CA THR A 25 -7.13 17.16 -9.44
C THR A 25 -7.42 16.98 -7.95
N VAL A 26 -8.52 16.28 -7.64
CA VAL A 26 -8.81 15.84 -6.27
C VAL A 26 -7.67 14.94 -5.85
N LYS A 27 -6.81 15.45 -4.96
CA LYS A 27 -5.72 14.67 -4.39
C LYS A 27 -6.34 13.48 -3.65
N PRO A 28 -5.98 12.22 -3.97
CA PRO A 28 -6.52 11.06 -3.26
C PRO A 28 -6.28 11.25 -1.75
N ALA A 29 -7.26 10.86 -0.93
CA ALA A 29 -7.13 10.93 0.52
C ALA A 29 -5.85 10.19 0.93
N GLU A 30 -4.94 10.91 1.58
CA GLU A 30 -3.65 10.34 2.00
C GLU A 30 -3.93 9.27 3.06
N ARG A 31 -3.44 8.04 2.83
CA ARG A 31 -3.60 6.93 3.77
C ARG A 31 -2.95 7.29 5.11
N PRO A 32 -3.54 6.93 6.27
CA PRO A 32 -2.99 7.29 7.56
C PRO A 32 -1.57 6.74 7.71
N ARG A 33 -0.67 7.57 8.22
CA ARG A 33 0.71 7.15 8.49
C ARG A 33 0.87 6.50 9.86
N ARG A 34 -0.02 6.80 10.83
CA ARG A 34 -0.03 6.20 12.17
C ARG A 34 -1.35 5.50 12.42
N MET A 35 -1.29 4.31 12.97
CA MET A 35 -2.46 3.52 13.33
C MET A 35 -2.14 2.51 14.44
N THR A 36 -3.16 2.15 15.22
CA THR A 36 -3.09 1.01 16.13
C THR A 36 -3.51 -0.24 15.38
N VAL A 37 -2.67 -1.28 15.43
CA VAL A 37 -2.92 -2.55 14.74
C VAL A 37 -2.80 -3.71 15.72
N ARG A 38 -3.59 -4.77 15.47
CA ARG A 38 -3.38 -6.05 16.13
C ARG A 38 -2.17 -6.73 15.53
N THR A 39 -1.27 -7.24 16.38
CA THR A 39 -0.15 -8.05 15.95
C THR A 39 -0.19 -9.42 16.59
N THR A 40 0.25 -10.42 15.83
CA THR A 40 0.60 -11.76 16.26
C THR A 40 2.05 -12.03 15.92
N ALA A 41 2.52 -13.25 16.14
CA ALA A 41 3.89 -13.63 15.85
C ALA A 41 3.94 -15.05 15.27
N TYR A 42 4.85 -15.26 14.31
CA TYR A 42 5.12 -16.57 13.70
C TYR A 42 6.61 -16.86 13.62
N THR A 43 6.97 -18.10 13.33
CA THR A 43 8.37 -18.56 13.22
C THR A 43 8.56 -19.48 12.03
N GLY A 44 9.79 -19.62 11.57
CA GLY A 44 10.15 -20.52 10.47
C GLY A 44 10.00 -22.04 10.77
N GLY A 45 9.67 -22.40 12.01
CA GLY A 45 9.27 -23.77 12.39
C GLY A 45 7.84 -24.16 11.99
N GLU A 46 7.05 -23.21 11.51
CA GLU A 46 5.68 -23.42 11.02
C GLU A 46 5.66 -23.80 9.53
N PRO A 47 4.50 -24.30 9.00
CA PRO A 47 4.34 -24.54 7.58
C PRO A 47 4.64 -23.27 6.74
N GLY A 48 5.59 -23.37 5.80
CA GLY A 48 6.11 -22.22 5.02
C GLY A 48 7.63 -22.07 5.17
N GLY A 49 8.19 -22.56 6.29
CA GLY A 49 9.63 -22.56 6.52
C GLY A 49 10.22 -21.17 6.73
N ASN A 50 11.46 -20.98 6.26
CA ASN A 50 12.23 -19.75 6.46
C ASN A 50 12.17 -18.78 5.27
N PHE A 51 11.23 -18.97 4.34
CA PHE A 51 11.07 -18.11 3.17
C PHE A 51 9.67 -17.47 3.16
N SER A 52 9.64 -16.21 2.81
CA SER A 52 8.39 -15.44 2.65
C SER A 52 7.65 -15.82 1.36
N ALA A 53 6.44 -15.34 1.23
CA ALA A 53 5.64 -15.48 0.00
C ALA A 53 6.28 -14.81 -1.22
N THR A 54 7.18 -13.84 -1.03
CA THR A 54 7.97 -13.23 -2.11
C THR A 54 9.19 -14.06 -2.50
N GLY A 55 9.50 -15.14 -1.78
CA GLY A 55 10.67 -15.99 -1.99
C GLY A 55 11.94 -15.46 -1.32
N THR A 56 11.87 -14.39 -0.54
CA THR A 56 13.01 -13.90 0.25
C THR A 56 13.11 -14.66 1.56
N ARG A 57 14.34 -14.79 2.08
CA ARG A 57 14.55 -15.38 3.40
C ARG A 57 13.99 -14.47 4.49
N LEU A 58 13.24 -15.04 5.45
CA LEU A 58 12.72 -14.30 6.59
C LEU A 58 13.84 -13.72 7.45
N ARG A 59 13.68 -12.51 7.91
CA ARG A 59 14.72 -11.69 8.58
C ARG A 59 14.25 -11.21 9.95
N PHE A 60 15.19 -11.24 10.91
CA PHE A 60 14.98 -10.69 12.25
C PHE A 60 16.30 -10.16 12.82
N GLY A 61 16.22 -9.08 13.62
CA GLY A 61 17.38 -8.49 14.29
C GLY A 61 18.25 -7.58 13.40
N GLY A 62 17.90 -7.42 12.12
CA GLY A 62 18.56 -6.47 11.21
C GLY A 62 17.88 -5.11 11.18
N ALA A 63 18.28 -4.29 10.21
CA ALA A 63 17.68 -2.96 9.99
C ALA A 63 16.18 -3.04 9.70
N VAL A 64 15.74 -4.06 8.96
CA VAL A 64 14.34 -4.32 8.64
C VAL A 64 14.03 -5.78 8.84
N ASN A 65 12.94 -6.07 9.55
CA ASN A 65 12.48 -7.42 9.88
C ASN A 65 11.31 -7.83 8.96
N SER A 66 11.04 -9.13 8.85
CA SER A 66 9.95 -9.65 8.04
C SER A 66 8.62 -9.63 8.79
N ALA A 67 7.54 -9.36 8.05
CA ALA A 67 6.17 -9.45 8.54
C ALA A 67 5.26 -10.03 7.46
N ALA A 68 4.15 -10.64 7.91
CA ALA A 68 3.06 -11.10 7.09
C ALA A 68 1.79 -10.26 7.35
N ALA A 69 0.98 -10.07 6.31
CA ALA A 69 -0.33 -9.41 6.41
C ALA A 69 -1.25 -9.86 5.27
N ASP A 70 -2.52 -9.47 5.34
CA ASP A 70 -3.39 -9.50 4.17
C ASP A 70 -2.98 -8.37 3.20
N TRP A 71 -2.51 -8.74 2.01
CA TRP A 71 -2.05 -7.77 1.01
C TRP A 71 -3.17 -6.93 0.39
N SER A 72 -4.44 -7.27 0.60
CA SER A 72 -5.57 -6.43 0.22
C SER A 72 -5.73 -5.21 1.14
N TRP A 73 -5.23 -5.30 2.37
CA TRP A 73 -5.21 -4.24 3.34
C TRP A 73 -3.84 -3.56 3.43
N MET A 74 -2.79 -4.34 3.61
CA MET A 74 -1.40 -3.86 3.72
C MET A 74 -0.56 -4.50 2.61
N PRO A 75 -0.43 -3.82 1.44
CA PRO A 75 0.16 -4.41 0.25
C PRO A 75 1.63 -4.77 0.45
N VAL A 76 2.10 -5.78 -0.31
CA VAL A 76 3.49 -6.25 -0.28
C VAL A 76 4.46 -5.09 -0.48
N GLY A 77 5.55 -5.09 0.30
CA GLY A 77 6.55 -4.03 0.33
C GLY A 77 6.23 -2.89 1.31
N THR A 78 5.05 -2.88 1.98
CA THR A 78 4.77 -1.88 3.01
C THR A 78 5.81 -1.99 4.12
N ARG A 79 6.49 -0.86 4.41
CA ARG A 79 7.42 -0.73 5.51
C ARG A 79 6.79 0.07 6.64
N PHE A 80 6.91 -0.43 7.84
CA PHE A 80 6.38 0.23 9.03
C PHE A 80 7.32 0.10 10.23
N ARG A 81 7.19 1.01 11.18
CA ARG A 81 7.93 1.01 12.44
C ARG A 81 6.96 0.84 13.59
N ILE A 82 7.26 -0.07 14.52
CA ILE A 82 6.54 -0.17 15.80
C ILE A 82 7.06 0.93 16.71
N LEU A 83 6.19 1.81 17.19
CA LEU A 83 6.61 3.01 17.94
C LEU A 83 7.21 2.68 19.30
N SER A 84 6.72 1.64 19.97
CA SER A 84 7.17 1.27 21.32
C SER A 84 8.62 0.74 21.40
N ASN A 85 9.14 0.17 20.30
CA ASN A 85 10.48 -0.43 20.28
C ASN A 85 11.36 0.03 19.10
N SER A 86 10.83 0.93 18.26
CA SER A 86 11.50 1.51 17.09
C SER A 86 11.96 0.49 16.03
N ARG A 87 11.51 -0.76 16.09
CA ARG A 87 11.85 -1.79 15.09
C ARG A 87 11.08 -1.57 13.81
N GLU A 88 11.76 -1.67 12.68
CA GLU A 88 11.15 -1.63 11.35
C GLU A 88 10.89 -3.03 10.82
N TYR A 89 9.78 -3.13 10.08
CA TYR A 89 9.31 -4.35 9.43
C TYR A 89 8.91 -4.05 7.99
N VAL A 90 8.97 -5.07 7.15
CA VAL A 90 8.44 -5.05 5.79
C VAL A 90 7.45 -6.20 5.60
N VAL A 91 6.31 -5.90 5.03
CA VAL A 91 5.31 -6.90 4.63
C VAL A 91 5.80 -7.58 3.36
N GLU A 92 6.21 -8.84 3.48
CA GLU A 92 6.71 -9.66 2.37
C GLU A 92 6.14 -11.08 2.39
N ASP A 93 5.25 -11.34 3.36
CA ASP A 93 4.61 -12.63 3.54
C ASP A 93 3.11 -12.48 3.76
N PHE A 94 2.38 -13.60 3.68
CA PHE A 94 0.96 -13.69 3.99
C PHE A 94 0.62 -15.06 4.58
N GLY A 95 -0.51 -15.15 5.28
CA GLY A 95 -1.02 -16.40 5.83
C GLY A 95 -2.53 -16.51 5.68
N SER A 96 -3.05 -17.73 5.58
CA SER A 96 -4.50 -17.99 5.45
C SER A 96 -5.31 -17.40 6.62
N ALA A 97 -4.72 -17.37 7.81
CA ALA A 97 -5.34 -16.84 9.02
C ALA A 97 -5.45 -15.30 9.03
N LEU A 98 -4.70 -14.61 8.16
CA LEU A 98 -4.65 -13.16 8.10
C LEU A 98 -5.66 -12.58 7.10
N VAL A 99 -6.11 -13.38 6.12
CA VAL A 99 -6.98 -12.90 5.03
C VAL A 99 -8.34 -12.43 5.56
N GLY A 100 -8.70 -11.18 5.22
CA GLY A 100 -9.89 -10.48 5.72
C GLY A 100 -9.73 -9.90 7.12
N ARG A 101 -8.52 -9.83 7.66
CA ARG A 101 -8.22 -9.28 8.98
C ARG A 101 -7.18 -8.18 8.91
N GLU A 102 -7.37 -7.10 9.67
CA GLU A 102 -6.39 -6.05 9.87
C GLU A 102 -5.41 -6.46 10.99
N THR A 103 -4.69 -7.56 10.74
CA THR A 103 -3.70 -8.13 11.65
C THR A 103 -2.37 -8.26 10.93
N ILE A 104 -1.30 -7.87 11.60
CA ILE A 104 0.08 -8.07 11.14
C ILE A 104 0.69 -9.20 11.94
N ASP A 105 1.31 -10.16 11.25
CA ASP A 105 2.05 -11.26 11.88
C ASP A 105 3.55 -11.00 11.76
N LEU A 106 4.24 -10.93 12.89
CA LEU A 106 5.64 -10.55 12.96
C LEU A 106 6.51 -11.79 13.00
N PHE A 107 7.54 -11.85 12.15
CA PHE A 107 8.48 -12.96 12.19
C PHE A 107 9.41 -12.89 13.38
N PHE A 108 9.56 -14.03 14.08
CA PHE A 108 10.55 -14.25 15.13
C PHE A 108 11.36 -15.53 14.85
N PRO A 109 12.67 -15.54 15.19
CA PRO A 109 13.55 -16.66 14.82
C PRO A 109 13.32 -17.92 15.65
N THR A 110 12.66 -17.82 16.81
CA THR A 110 12.44 -18.94 17.74
C THR A 110 11.02 -18.96 18.29
N PHE A 111 10.54 -20.15 18.67
CA PHE A 111 9.25 -20.31 19.36
C PHE A 111 9.19 -19.52 20.67
N ALA A 112 10.28 -19.47 21.43
CA ALA A 112 10.33 -18.72 22.68
C ALA A 112 10.07 -17.23 22.46
N ALA A 113 10.76 -16.60 21.50
CA ALA A 113 10.56 -15.19 21.16
C ALA A 113 9.16 -14.92 20.57
N MET A 114 8.64 -15.82 19.76
CA MET A 114 7.28 -15.79 19.24
C MET A 114 6.24 -15.82 20.37
N HIS A 115 6.38 -16.74 21.33
CA HIS A 115 5.49 -16.84 22.48
C HIS A 115 5.59 -15.63 23.43
N GLU A 116 6.80 -15.10 23.63
CA GLU A 116 7.02 -13.88 24.42
C GLU A 116 6.31 -12.68 23.79
N TRP A 117 6.32 -12.56 22.46
CA TRP A 117 5.55 -11.53 21.76
C TRP A 117 4.05 -11.77 21.93
N GLY A 118 3.57 -12.95 21.62
CA GLY A 118 2.17 -13.35 21.70
C GLY A 118 1.27 -12.49 20.79
N THR A 119 0.09 -12.14 21.29
CA THR A 119 -0.90 -11.28 20.60
C THR A 119 -1.08 -9.98 21.35
N ARG A 120 -0.92 -8.83 20.65
CA ARG A 120 -1.09 -7.50 21.25
C ARG A 120 -1.42 -6.44 20.22
N ASN A 121 -2.04 -5.34 20.67
CA ASN A 121 -2.18 -4.14 19.85
C ASN A 121 -0.96 -3.26 20.04
N VAL A 122 -0.46 -2.71 18.93
CA VAL A 122 0.69 -1.79 18.92
C VAL A 122 0.40 -0.60 18.03
N GLU A 123 0.99 0.55 18.36
CA GLU A 123 1.00 1.70 17.45
C GLU A 123 2.14 1.55 16.46
N ILE A 124 1.80 1.70 15.18
CA ILE A 124 2.77 1.68 14.09
C ILE A 124 2.77 3.01 13.32
N GLU A 125 3.92 3.33 12.75
CA GLU A 125 4.06 4.39 11.77
C GLU A 125 4.45 3.78 10.42
N ILE A 126 3.68 4.07 9.39
CA ILE A 126 4.01 3.64 8.02
C ILE A 126 5.16 4.52 7.51
N VAL A 127 6.29 3.89 7.27
CA VAL A 127 7.47 4.52 6.67
C VAL A 127 7.27 4.65 5.16
N GLU A 128 6.77 3.58 4.53
CA GLU A 128 6.52 3.52 3.09
C GLU A 128 5.37 2.56 2.81
N TRP A 129 4.41 2.99 1.99
CA TRP A 129 3.35 2.09 1.52
C TRP A 129 3.86 1.19 0.41
N GLY A 130 3.53 -0.09 0.50
CA GLY A 130 3.78 -1.06 -0.56
C GLY A 130 2.87 -0.88 -1.78
N SER A 131 2.95 -1.82 -2.71
CA SER A 131 2.35 -1.73 -4.04
C SER A 131 1.23 -2.75 -4.25
N TYR A 132 0.00 -2.28 -4.46
CA TYR A 132 -1.11 -3.13 -4.87
C TYR A 132 -0.89 -3.79 -6.24
N PRO A 133 -0.35 -3.11 -7.28
CA PRO A 133 0.00 -3.77 -8.53
C PRO A 133 1.00 -4.92 -8.36
N VAL A 134 2.01 -4.75 -7.52
CA VAL A 134 2.99 -5.83 -7.22
C VAL A 134 2.32 -6.95 -6.45
N SER A 135 1.48 -6.63 -5.45
CA SER A 135 0.68 -7.63 -4.71
C SER A 135 -0.14 -8.48 -5.67
N LYS A 136 -0.89 -7.84 -6.58
CA LYS A 136 -1.68 -8.54 -7.60
C LYS A 136 -0.82 -9.46 -8.45
N MET A 137 0.27 -8.95 -9.02
CA MET A 137 1.17 -9.72 -9.87
C MET A 137 1.70 -11.01 -9.19
N LEU A 138 2.00 -10.93 -7.89
CA LEU A 138 2.48 -12.08 -7.12
C LEU A 138 1.36 -13.06 -6.75
N LEU A 139 0.16 -12.56 -6.41
CA LEU A 139 -0.99 -13.38 -6.06
C LEU A 139 -1.56 -14.11 -7.28
N ASP A 140 -1.56 -13.49 -8.45
CA ASP A 140 -2.08 -14.09 -9.70
C ASP A 140 -1.37 -15.42 -10.06
N ARG A 141 -0.19 -15.66 -9.53
CA ARG A 141 0.57 -16.92 -9.73
C ARG A 141 0.07 -18.09 -8.87
N ARG A 142 -0.87 -17.86 -7.94
CA ARG A 142 -1.30 -18.81 -6.89
C ARG A 142 -2.82 -18.78 -6.68
N LEU A 143 -3.60 -18.46 -7.71
CA LEU A 143 -5.08 -18.35 -7.63
C LEU A 143 -5.79 -19.69 -7.44
N ASP A 144 -5.08 -20.81 -7.60
CA ASP A 144 -5.53 -22.17 -7.24
C ASP A 144 -5.79 -22.30 -5.73
N VAL A 145 -5.10 -21.52 -4.90
CA VAL A 145 -5.28 -21.50 -3.45
C VAL A 145 -6.43 -20.57 -3.06
N SER A 146 -7.44 -21.08 -2.38
CA SER A 146 -8.71 -20.37 -2.10
C SER A 146 -8.54 -19.07 -1.31
N TYR A 147 -7.69 -19.04 -0.29
CA TYR A 147 -7.45 -17.83 0.51
C TYR A 147 -6.61 -16.78 -0.27
N VAL A 148 -5.72 -17.23 -1.16
CA VAL A 148 -4.97 -16.31 -2.06
C VAL A 148 -5.93 -15.65 -3.05
N ARG A 149 -6.88 -16.40 -3.60
CA ARG A 149 -7.92 -15.85 -4.48
C ARG A 149 -8.74 -14.76 -3.80
N ARG A 150 -9.20 -15.00 -2.56
CA ARG A 150 -9.93 -13.98 -1.78
C ARG A 150 -9.10 -12.72 -1.55
N MET A 151 -7.82 -12.88 -1.24
CA MET A 151 -6.90 -11.75 -1.07
C MET A 151 -6.70 -10.98 -2.39
N ALA A 152 -6.55 -11.68 -3.52
CA ALA A 152 -6.44 -11.08 -4.85
C ALA A 152 -7.70 -10.29 -5.26
N GLU A 153 -8.89 -10.78 -4.92
CA GLU A 153 -10.15 -10.07 -5.10
C GLU A 153 -10.15 -8.74 -4.32
N GLY A 154 -9.71 -8.75 -3.06
CA GLY A 154 -9.56 -7.53 -2.26
C GLY A 154 -8.55 -6.54 -2.85
N VAL A 155 -7.42 -7.02 -3.38
CA VAL A 155 -6.44 -6.18 -4.08
C VAL A 155 -7.04 -5.56 -5.34
N ASN A 156 -7.82 -6.32 -6.13
CA ASN A 156 -8.50 -5.80 -7.33
C ASN A 156 -9.46 -4.66 -6.99
N LEU A 157 -10.23 -4.77 -5.89
CA LEU A 157 -11.11 -3.70 -5.42
C LEU A 157 -10.31 -2.42 -5.07
N LYS A 158 -9.16 -2.56 -4.41
CA LYS A 158 -8.28 -1.41 -4.09
C LYS A 158 -7.73 -0.75 -5.36
N LEU A 159 -7.31 -1.53 -6.34
CA LEU A 159 -6.83 -1.00 -7.63
C LEU A 159 -7.93 -0.24 -8.37
N ALA A 160 -9.16 -0.77 -8.41
CA ALA A 160 -10.29 -0.11 -9.05
C ALA A 160 -10.63 1.24 -8.41
N LEU A 161 -10.53 1.36 -7.08
CA LEU A 161 -10.77 2.61 -6.34
C LEU A 161 -9.68 3.68 -6.54
N HIS A 162 -8.47 3.29 -6.94
CA HIS A 162 -7.36 4.23 -7.18
C HIS A 162 -7.26 4.69 -8.64
N CYS A 163 -8.06 4.12 -9.54
CA CYS A 163 -8.13 4.51 -10.96
C CYS A 163 -9.26 5.52 -11.25
N GLN A 164 -10.01 5.95 -10.24
CA GLN A 164 -11.05 6.99 -10.35
C GLN A 164 -10.52 8.32 -9.80
#